data_2546965aae14491b095d6ea31b48bb46
#
_entry.id   2546965aae14491b095d6ea31b48bb46
#
_cell.length_a   1.000
_cell.length_b   1.000
_cell.length_c   1.000
_cell.angle_alpha   90.00
_cell.angle_beta   90.00
_cell.angle_gamma   90.00
#
_symmetry.space_group_name_H-M   'P 1'
#
loop_
_entity.id
_entity.type
_entity.pdbx_description
1 polymer ?
#
loop_
_entity_poly.entity_id
_entity_poly.type
_entity_poly.pdbx_seq_one_letter_code
_entity_poly.pdbx_strand_id
1 'polypeptide(L)'
;VRHNGPAANGMPELHKLMPVLGNLQKAGHKVALVTDGRLSGASGKIPAAIHVTPEALHGGAIGLLQDGDLLRVDAESGRLDCLTDLSGRTQAEIDLTQEQEGWGRELFSVMRRAVSSAECGATIFD
;
A
#
# COMPACT_ATOMS: atom_id res chain seq x y z
N VAL A 1 2.47 -2.55 4.08
CA VAL A 1 3.31 -1.52 3.41
C VAL A 1 2.41 -0.36 3.06
N ARG A 2 2.76 0.85 3.45
CA ARG A 2 1.97 2.08 3.23
C ARG A 2 2.84 3.21 2.70
N HIS A 3 2.21 4.30 2.25
CA HIS A 3 2.86 5.42 1.57
C HIS A 3 3.57 5.01 0.27
N ASN A 4 3.01 4.02 -0.41
CA ASN A 4 3.43 3.59 -1.73
C ASN A 4 2.32 3.76 -2.77
N GLY A 5 1.30 4.56 -2.43
CA GLY A 5 0.22 4.91 -3.33
C GLY A 5 0.65 5.81 -4.49
N PRO A 6 -0.29 6.14 -5.39
CA PRO A 6 -0.03 6.95 -6.58
C PRO A 6 0.61 8.30 -6.27
N ALA A 7 0.05 9.05 -5.33
CA ALA A 7 0.52 10.38 -4.97
C ALA A 7 1.74 10.35 -4.04
N ALA A 8 1.80 9.39 -3.11
CA ALA A 8 2.90 9.30 -2.16
C ALA A 8 4.22 8.93 -2.84
N ASN A 9 4.23 7.89 -3.67
CA ASN A 9 5.47 7.32 -4.22
C ASN A 9 5.35 6.85 -5.69
N GLY A 10 4.24 7.10 -6.37
CA GLY A 10 4.04 6.67 -7.76
C GLY A 10 3.93 5.15 -7.91
N MET A 11 3.50 4.44 -6.89
CA MET A 11 3.25 2.99 -6.89
C MET A 11 4.46 2.16 -7.35
N PRO A 12 5.61 2.23 -6.67
CA PRO A 12 6.75 1.40 -7.02
C PRO A 12 6.41 -0.10 -6.89
N GLU A 13 7.09 -0.92 -7.68
CA GLU A 13 6.89 -2.37 -7.69
C GLU A 13 7.39 -3.02 -6.40
N LEU A 14 6.51 -3.75 -5.69
CA LEU A 14 6.81 -4.41 -4.42
C LEU A 14 7.20 -5.89 -4.57
N HIS A 15 7.42 -6.39 -5.76
CA HIS A 15 7.72 -7.81 -6.03
C HIS A 15 8.91 -8.35 -5.21
N LYS A 16 9.87 -7.50 -4.85
CA LYS A 16 11.03 -7.90 -4.03
C LYS A 16 10.65 -8.44 -2.64
N LEU A 17 9.44 -8.14 -2.14
CA LEU A 17 8.93 -8.71 -0.88
C LEU A 17 8.50 -10.17 -1.02
N MET A 18 8.13 -10.61 -2.23
CA MET A 18 7.53 -11.93 -2.45
C MET A 18 8.42 -13.11 -2.07
N PRO A 19 9.73 -13.14 -2.37
CA PRO A 19 10.60 -14.24 -1.94
C PRO A 19 10.65 -14.41 -0.43
N VAL A 20 10.70 -13.30 0.33
CA VAL A 20 10.74 -13.31 1.79
C VAL A 20 9.41 -13.84 2.35
N LEU A 21 8.27 -13.29 1.90
CA LEU A 21 6.95 -13.76 2.32
C LEU A 21 6.72 -15.22 1.94
N GLY A 22 7.17 -15.64 0.76
CA GLY A 22 7.09 -17.03 0.31
C GLY A 22 7.92 -17.99 1.18
N ASN A 23 9.08 -17.57 1.66
CA ASN A 23 9.89 -18.37 2.59
C ASN A 23 9.23 -18.49 3.96
N LEU A 24 8.66 -17.40 4.49
CA LEU A 24 7.89 -17.43 5.72
C LEU A 24 6.68 -18.38 5.61
N GLN A 25 5.96 -18.33 4.49
CA GLN A 25 4.82 -19.22 4.26
C GLN A 25 5.25 -20.70 4.22
N LYS A 26 6.38 -21.02 3.55
CA LYS A 26 6.95 -22.37 3.54
C LYS A 26 7.39 -22.84 4.92
N ALA A 27 7.82 -21.92 5.78
CA ALA A 27 8.14 -22.21 7.18
C ALA A 27 6.90 -22.39 8.08
N GLY A 28 5.68 -22.32 7.50
CA GLY A 28 4.42 -22.55 8.22
C GLY A 28 3.76 -21.28 8.75
N HIS A 29 4.32 -20.09 8.49
CA HIS A 29 3.69 -18.85 8.89
C HIS A 29 2.55 -18.47 7.93
N LYS A 30 1.44 -17.99 8.48
CA LYS A 30 0.36 -17.39 7.69
C LYS A 30 0.71 -15.94 7.44
N VAL A 31 0.97 -15.60 6.18
CA VAL A 31 1.38 -14.25 5.78
C VAL A 31 0.45 -13.71 4.71
N ALA A 32 0.24 -12.39 4.72
CA ALA A 32 -0.47 -11.66 3.68
C ALA A 32 0.21 -10.31 3.47
N LEU A 33 -0.01 -9.69 2.32
CA LEU A 33 0.42 -8.32 2.03
C LEU A 33 -0.80 -7.41 1.95
N VAL A 34 -0.74 -6.27 2.65
CA VAL A 34 -1.71 -5.19 2.53
C VAL A 34 -0.96 -3.91 2.19
N THR A 35 -1.35 -3.21 1.13
CA THR A 35 -0.65 -2.01 0.67
C THR A 35 -1.53 -1.07 -0.16
N ASP A 36 -1.29 0.24 -0.02
CA ASP A 36 -1.80 1.27 -0.93
C ASP A 36 -1.01 1.34 -2.25
N GLY A 37 0.14 0.64 -2.32
CA GLY A 37 0.94 0.49 -3.51
C GLY A 37 0.49 -0.65 -4.41
N ARG A 38 1.36 -1.07 -5.31
CA ARG A 38 1.10 -2.15 -6.27
C ARG A 38 2.06 -3.32 -6.14
N LEU A 39 1.61 -4.46 -6.63
CA LEU A 39 2.40 -5.66 -6.75
C LEU A 39 2.05 -6.34 -8.07
N SER A 40 3.05 -6.68 -8.88
CA SER A 40 2.84 -7.59 -10.00
C SER A 40 2.62 -9.01 -9.45
N GLY A 41 1.37 -9.45 -9.48
CA GLY A 41 0.89 -10.65 -8.80
C GLY A 41 1.25 -11.94 -9.54
N ALA A 42 2.51 -12.16 -9.83
CA ALA A 42 2.93 -13.25 -10.71
C ALA A 42 2.60 -14.64 -10.18
N SER A 43 2.36 -14.85 -8.90
CA SER A 43 2.21 -16.22 -8.38
C SER A 43 0.88 -16.53 -7.68
N GLY A 44 0.16 -15.53 -7.21
CA GLY A 44 -1.07 -15.74 -6.44
C GLY A 44 -0.90 -16.58 -5.16
N LYS A 45 0.33 -16.86 -4.74
CA LYS A 45 0.62 -17.74 -3.60
C LYS A 45 0.44 -17.05 -2.27
N ILE A 46 0.68 -15.75 -2.21
CA ILE A 46 0.53 -14.94 -1.01
C ILE A 46 -0.73 -14.11 -1.17
N PRO A 47 -1.71 -14.23 -0.25
CA PRO A 47 -2.85 -13.34 -0.24
C PRO A 47 -2.39 -11.88 -0.19
N ALA A 48 -2.92 -11.05 -1.07
CA ALA A 48 -2.53 -9.65 -1.15
C ALA A 48 -3.74 -8.75 -1.42
N ALA A 49 -3.91 -7.74 -0.57
CA ALA A 49 -4.77 -6.60 -0.82
C ALA A 49 -3.89 -5.43 -1.26
N ILE A 50 -3.96 -5.09 -2.53
CA ILE A 50 -3.17 -4.03 -3.16
C ILE A 50 -4.07 -2.89 -3.60
N HIS A 51 -3.48 -1.73 -3.93
CA HIS A 51 -4.22 -0.53 -4.35
C HIS A 51 -5.26 -0.08 -3.32
N VAL A 52 -4.97 -0.29 -2.02
CA VAL A 52 -5.90 0.09 -0.94
C VAL A 52 -6.15 1.60 -1.00
N THR A 53 -7.42 1.96 -1.08
CA THR A 53 -7.87 3.35 -1.28
C THR A 53 -8.82 3.77 -0.16
N PRO A 54 -8.76 5.03 0.33
CA PRO A 54 -7.75 6.05 -0.01
C PRO A 54 -6.35 5.64 0.41
N GLU A 55 -5.31 6.09 -0.33
CA GLU A 55 -3.93 5.86 0.07
C GLU A 55 -3.59 6.56 1.40
N ALA A 56 -2.55 6.13 2.09
CA ALA A 56 -2.16 6.68 3.38
C ALA A 56 -1.93 8.20 3.32
N LEU A 57 -1.28 8.72 2.28
CA LEU A 57 -1.05 10.16 2.10
C LEU A 57 -2.35 10.98 2.07
N HIS A 58 -3.42 10.41 1.56
CA HIS A 58 -4.74 11.05 1.46
C HIS A 58 -5.69 10.65 2.61
N GLY A 59 -5.14 10.31 3.77
CA GLY A 59 -5.91 10.03 4.98
C GLY A 59 -6.58 8.65 5.01
N GLY A 60 -6.16 7.74 4.13
CA GLY A 60 -6.67 6.37 4.14
C GLY A 60 -6.40 5.65 5.47
N ALA A 61 -7.33 4.78 5.87
CA ALA A 61 -7.25 4.04 7.13
C ALA A 61 -5.95 3.24 7.28
N ILE A 62 -5.34 2.83 6.18
CA ILE A 62 -4.03 2.15 6.17
C ILE A 62 -2.94 3.01 6.83
N GLY A 63 -3.06 4.34 6.77
CA GLY A 63 -2.13 5.28 7.42
C GLY A 63 -2.21 5.27 8.95
N LEU A 64 -3.34 4.82 9.52
CA LEU A 64 -3.60 4.80 10.96
C LEU A 64 -3.16 3.48 11.62
N LEU A 65 -2.83 2.46 10.83
CA LEU A 65 -2.47 1.14 11.34
C LEU A 65 -1.16 1.17 12.13
N GLN A 66 -1.11 0.38 13.17
CA GLN A 66 0.06 0.18 14.04
C GLN A 66 0.35 -1.30 14.22
N ASP A 67 1.56 -1.61 14.66
CA ASP A 67 1.93 -2.98 14.98
C ASP A 67 1.02 -3.56 16.06
N GLY A 68 0.52 -4.77 15.81
CA GLY A 68 -0.45 -5.44 16.68
C GLY A 68 -1.91 -5.26 16.28
N ASP A 69 -2.24 -4.37 15.33
CA ASP A 69 -3.60 -4.25 14.83
C ASP A 69 -4.05 -5.50 14.08
N LEU A 70 -5.32 -5.86 14.27
CA LEU A 70 -5.92 -7.02 13.64
C LEU A 70 -6.59 -6.64 12.33
N LEU A 71 -6.11 -7.25 11.25
CA LEU A 71 -6.70 -7.15 9.92
C LEU A 71 -7.24 -8.52 9.49
N ARG A 72 -8.39 -8.50 8.82
CA ARG A 72 -8.93 -9.66 8.11
C ARG A 72 -8.72 -9.45 6.62
N VAL A 73 -7.98 -10.36 6.00
CA VAL A 73 -7.86 -10.46 4.54
C VAL A 73 -8.59 -11.72 4.13
N ASP A 74 -9.74 -11.55 3.48
CA ASP A 74 -10.56 -12.65 2.99
C ASP A 74 -10.55 -12.62 1.46
N ALA A 75 -9.72 -13.46 0.87
CA ALA A 75 -9.56 -13.54 -0.57
C ALA A 75 -10.75 -14.22 -1.27
N GLU A 76 -11.55 -15.03 -0.55
CA GLU A 76 -12.71 -15.72 -1.12
C GLU A 76 -13.88 -14.74 -1.31
N SER A 77 -14.13 -13.91 -0.29
CA SER A 77 -15.19 -12.89 -0.35
C SER A 77 -14.71 -11.54 -0.90
N GLY A 78 -13.42 -11.39 -1.17
CA GLY A 78 -12.83 -10.14 -1.64
C GLY A 78 -12.87 -9.01 -0.60
N ARG A 79 -12.79 -9.33 0.69
CA ARG A 79 -12.91 -8.35 1.77
C ARG A 79 -11.59 -8.10 2.48
N LEU A 80 -11.40 -6.83 2.84
CA LEU A 80 -10.35 -6.37 3.74
C LEU A 80 -11.02 -5.57 4.86
N ASP A 81 -10.92 -6.07 6.10
CA ASP A 81 -11.50 -5.42 7.25
C ASP A 81 -10.42 -5.11 8.29
N CYS A 82 -10.46 -3.92 8.89
CA CYS A 82 -9.74 -3.64 10.13
C CYS A 82 -10.65 -4.00 11.30
N LEU A 83 -10.19 -4.93 12.15
CA LEU A 83 -10.94 -5.38 13.32
C LEU A 83 -10.57 -4.59 14.58
N THR A 84 -9.50 -3.81 14.51
CA THR A 84 -9.09 -2.88 15.58
C THR A 84 -9.82 -1.56 15.39
N ASP A 85 -10.30 -0.98 16.50
CA ASP A 85 -10.87 0.37 16.48
C ASP A 85 -9.78 1.40 16.21
N LEU A 86 -9.93 2.14 15.12
CA LEU A 86 -9.01 3.22 14.70
C LEU A 86 -9.51 4.60 15.13
N SER A 87 -10.66 4.70 15.81
CA SER A 87 -11.21 5.95 16.28
C SER A 87 -10.24 6.66 17.25
N GLY A 88 -10.12 7.96 17.10
CA GLY A 88 -9.19 8.76 17.92
C GLY A 88 -7.71 8.66 17.54
N ARG A 89 -7.35 7.85 16.53
CA ARG A 89 -5.98 7.82 16.02
C ARG A 89 -5.74 8.95 15.04
N THR A 90 -4.54 9.48 15.10
CA THR A 90 -4.04 10.47 14.14
C THR A 90 -2.92 9.82 13.35
N GLN A 91 -2.92 10.03 12.05
CA GLN A 91 -1.82 9.60 11.21
C GLN A 91 -0.54 10.34 11.60
N ALA A 92 0.56 9.61 11.77
CA ALA A 92 1.85 10.23 11.97
C ALA A 92 2.26 11.03 10.73
N GLU A 93 2.81 12.21 10.95
CA GLU A 93 3.45 12.95 9.87
C GLU A 93 4.62 12.15 9.31
N ILE A 94 4.74 12.08 8.00
CA ILE A 94 5.79 11.31 7.33
C ILE A 94 6.56 12.21 6.37
N ASP A 95 7.88 12.11 6.42
CA ASP A 95 8.78 12.72 5.45
C ASP A 95 8.96 11.77 4.26
N LEU A 96 8.49 12.19 3.10
CA LEU A 96 8.59 11.45 1.83
C LEU A 96 9.71 11.98 0.92
N THR A 97 10.61 12.81 1.44
CA THR A 97 11.67 13.43 0.63
C THR A 97 12.52 12.38 -0.09
N GLN A 98 12.89 11.32 0.60
CA GLN A 98 13.71 10.24 0.01
C GLN A 98 12.99 9.46 -1.10
N GLU A 99 11.66 9.37 -1.03
CA GLU A 99 10.81 8.72 -2.02
C GLU A 99 10.47 9.64 -3.20
N GLN A 100 10.53 10.94 -2.99
CA GLN A 100 10.06 11.93 -3.96
C GLN A 100 11.16 12.73 -4.65
N GLU A 101 12.36 12.75 -4.08
CA GLU A 101 13.49 13.52 -4.59
C GLU A 101 14.70 12.62 -4.92
N GLY A 102 15.61 13.16 -5.71
CA GLY A 102 16.81 12.45 -6.16
C GLY A 102 16.56 11.46 -7.32
N TRP A 103 17.60 11.16 -8.07
CA TRP A 103 17.57 10.24 -9.21
C TRP A 103 16.55 10.61 -10.30
N GLY A 104 16.19 11.90 -10.43
CA GLY A 104 15.19 12.37 -11.38
C GLY A 104 13.74 12.20 -10.92
N ARG A 105 13.49 11.83 -9.68
CA ARG A 105 12.13 11.68 -9.13
C ARG A 105 11.36 13.00 -9.09
N GLU A 106 12.06 14.12 -8.99
CA GLU A 106 11.53 15.47 -9.01
C GLU A 106 10.74 15.76 -10.31
N LEU A 107 11.14 15.16 -11.43
CA LEU A 107 10.47 15.30 -12.73
C LEU A 107 8.99 14.84 -12.66
N PHE A 108 8.68 13.90 -11.77
CA PHE A 108 7.35 13.36 -11.60
C PHE A 108 6.52 14.07 -10.53
N SER A 109 7.05 15.11 -9.91
CA SER A 109 6.38 15.81 -8.81
C SER A 109 5.03 16.39 -9.21
N VAL A 110 4.91 16.94 -10.41
CA VAL A 110 3.64 17.47 -10.95
C VAL A 110 2.64 16.33 -11.15
N MET A 111 3.09 15.22 -11.70
CA MET A 111 2.26 14.03 -11.92
C MET A 111 1.74 13.47 -10.59
N ARG A 112 2.60 13.33 -9.57
CA ARG A 112 2.16 12.86 -8.24
C ARG A 112 1.12 13.76 -7.59
N ARG A 113 1.19 15.08 -7.81
CA ARG A 113 0.18 16.02 -7.30
C ARG A 113 -1.13 15.99 -8.06
N ALA A 114 -1.11 15.60 -9.33
CA ALA A 114 -2.29 15.59 -10.20
C ALA A 114 -2.93 14.21 -10.33
N VAL A 115 -2.26 13.16 -9.87
CA VAL A 115 -2.73 11.78 -10.06
C VAL A 115 -4.02 11.52 -9.29
N SER A 116 -4.97 10.83 -9.94
CA SER A 116 -6.19 10.34 -9.32
C SER A 116 -5.92 9.15 -8.38
N SER A 117 -6.92 8.78 -7.58
CA SER A 117 -6.83 7.61 -6.72
C SER A 117 -6.65 6.31 -7.51
N ALA A 118 -6.14 5.27 -6.86
CA ALA A 118 -5.94 3.97 -7.49
C ALA A 118 -7.24 3.37 -8.04
N GLU A 119 -8.38 3.59 -7.36
CA GLU A 119 -9.70 3.14 -7.82
C GLU A 119 -10.18 3.85 -9.08
N CYS A 120 -9.66 5.06 -9.34
CA CYS A 120 -9.93 5.83 -10.57
C CYS A 120 -8.85 5.58 -11.64
N GLY A 121 -7.98 4.58 -11.45
CA GLY A 121 -6.97 4.19 -12.42
C GLY A 121 -5.60 4.84 -12.24
N ALA A 122 -5.39 5.62 -11.17
CA ALA A 122 -4.13 6.31 -10.90
C ALA A 122 -3.61 7.09 -12.14
N THR A 123 -4.48 7.85 -12.77
CA THR A 123 -4.22 8.60 -14.01
C THR A 123 -4.10 10.10 -13.72
N ILE A 124 -3.35 10.80 -14.56
CA ILE A 124 -3.30 12.28 -14.61
C ILE A 124 -4.19 12.85 -15.74
N PHE A 125 -4.90 11.99 -16.44
CA PHE A 125 -5.81 12.36 -17.52
C PHE A 125 -7.25 12.20 -17.04
N ASP A 126 -8.10 13.17 -17.41
CA ASP A 126 -9.55 13.12 -17.17
C ASP A 126 -10.25 12.15 -18.16
#